data_2410d84613a892a0f1e19893b41a16a8
#
_entry.id   2410d84613a892a0f1e19893b41a16a8
#
_cell.length_a   1.000
_cell.length_b   1.000
_cell.length_c   1.000
_cell.angle_alpha   90.00
_cell.angle_beta   90.00
_cell.angle_gamma   90.00
#
_symmetry.space_group_name_H-M   'P 1'
#
loop_
_entity.id
_entity.type
_entity.pdbx_description
1 polymer ?
#
loop_
_entity_poly.entity_id
_entity_poly.type
_entity_poly.pdbx_seq_one_letter_code
_entity_poly.pdbx_strand_id
1 'polypeptide(L)'
;MEKKKVIMKIESFSHKDGTLLLSTSNLGLRAVLKDIVEWCEKKYSSFIQLEMSPPYPKRTLKENAKWWVMCTEYGNYMGMTKDEVAIGVKYRAMDEGLWEKQEVPFSKSGVMIPVSTTESDTKQMATLIEVLYRIASEEGYEFKDV
;
A
#
# COMPACT_ATOMS: atom_id res chain seq x y z
N MET A 1 -7.77 3.30 26.24
CA MET A 1 -7.89 3.13 24.78
C MET A 1 -6.61 2.53 24.23
N GLU A 2 -6.74 1.51 23.43
CA GLU A 2 -5.59 0.91 22.77
C GLU A 2 -5.05 1.79 21.65
N LYS A 3 -3.79 1.57 21.31
CA LYS A 3 -3.14 2.19 20.17
C LYS A 3 -3.95 1.91 18.89
N LYS A 4 -4.30 2.94 18.16
CA LYS A 4 -4.98 2.79 16.87
C LYS A 4 -3.98 2.97 15.74
N LYS A 5 -3.98 2.03 14.82
CA LYS A 5 -3.20 2.12 13.59
C LYS A 5 -4.13 2.52 12.46
N VAL A 6 -3.77 3.60 11.77
CA VAL A 6 -4.57 4.13 10.69
C VAL A 6 -3.69 4.27 9.45
N ILE A 7 -4.14 3.72 8.34
CA ILE A 7 -3.51 3.89 7.04
C ILE A 7 -4.40 4.80 6.23
N MET A 8 -3.87 5.92 5.78
CA MET A 8 -4.66 6.92 5.05
C MET A 8 -3.92 7.45 3.83
N LYS A 9 -4.66 7.76 2.79
CA LYS A 9 -4.12 8.47 1.65
C LYS A 9 -4.05 9.96 1.99
N ILE A 10 -2.87 10.54 1.84
CA ILE A 10 -2.67 11.98 1.99
C ILE A 10 -2.95 12.61 0.63
N GLU A 11 -4.02 13.40 0.55
CA GLU A 11 -4.39 14.13 -0.66
C GLU A 11 -3.74 15.50 -0.72
N SER A 12 -3.53 16.12 0.44
CA SER A 12 -2.77 17.35 0.53
C SER A 12 -2.02 17.43 1.85
N PHE A 13 -0.92 18.15 1.83
CA PHE A 13 -0.09 18.40 3.00
C PHE A 13 0.22 19.89 3.06
N SER A 14 0.01 20.49 4.21
CA SER A 14 0.46 21.85 4.45
C SER A 14 1.02 22.00 5.86
N HIS A 15 2.00 22.87 6.00
CA HIS A 15 2.62 23.23 7.26
C HIS A 15 2.79 24.75 7.30
N LYS A 16 2.08 25.39 8.20
CA LYS A 16 2.14 26.86 8.35
C LYS A 16 1.80 27.23 9.78
N ASP A 17 2.57 28.14 10.37
CA ASP A 17 2.31 28.74 11.70
C ASP A 17 2.09 27.67 12.80
N GLY A 18 2.90 26.61 12.77
CA GLY A 18 2.79 25.54 13.76
C GLY A 18 1.63 24.58 13.53
N THR A 19 0.89 24.76 12.45
CA THR A 19 -0.23 23.87 12.09
C THR A 19 0.21 22.86 11.05
N LEU A 20 -0.04 21.58 11.33
CA LEU A 20 0.11 20.48 10.38
C LEU A 20 -1.27 20.06 9.91
N LEU A 21 -1.51 20.15 8.60
CA LEU A 21 -2.76 19.74 8.01
C LEU A 21 -2.54 18.60 7.04
N LEU A 22 -3.19 17.47 7.33
CA LEU A 22 -3.26 16.31 6.45
C LEU A 22 -4.70 16.13 6.02
N SER A 23 -4.96 16.19 4.71
CA SER A 23 -6.32 16.06 4.18
C SER A 23 -6.57 14.68 3.63
N THR A 24 -7.72 14.12 3.97
CA THR A 24 -8.24 12.86 3.42
C THR A 24 -9.73 12.97 3.17
N SER A 25 -10.20 12.32 2.11
CA SER A 25 -11.62 12.21 1.81
C SER A 25 -12.32 11.07 2.53
N ASN A 26 -11.59 10.22 3.24
CA ASN A 26 -12.15 9.08 3.95
C ASN A 26 -12.87 9.51 5.24
N LEU A 27 -14.20 9.53 5.20
CA LEU A 27 -15.04 9.96 6.33
C LEU A 27 -14.97 9.00 7.54
N GLY A 28 -14.84 7.70 7.31
CA GLY A 28 -14.70 6.72 8.37
C GLY A 28 -13.42 6.93 9.18
N LEU A 29 -12.36 7.33 8.50
CA LEU A 29 -11.10 7.67 9.13
C LEU A 29 -11.21 8.90 10.02
N ARG A 30 -11.99 9.90 9.61
CA ARG A 30 -12.23 11.11 10.41
C ARG A 30 -12.87 10.77 11.75
N ALA A 31 -13.82 9.82 11.77
CA ALA A 31 -14.47 9.39 13.00
C ALA A 31 -13.47 8.74 13.97
N VAL A 32 -12.59 7.89 13.48
CA VAL A 32 -11.54 7.26 14.31
C VAL A 32 -10.59 8.29 14.89
N LEU A 33 -10.15 9.25 14.08
CA LEU A 33 -9.25 10.32 14.53
C LEU A 33 -9.92 11.20 15.58
N LYS A 34 -11.20 11.52 15.40
CA LYS A 34 -11.96 12.30 16.36
C LYS A 34 -12.02 11.61 17.72
N ASP A 35 -12.29 10.31 17.76
CA ASP A 35 -12.36 9.54 18.99
C ASP A 35 -11.02 9.54 19.74
N ILE A 36 -9.92 9.39 19.02
CA ILE A 36 -8.57 9.43 19.61
C ILE A 36 -8.29 10.81 20.20
N VAL A 37 -8.59 11.87 19.48
CA VAL A 37 -8.37 13.26 19.94
C VAL A 37 -9.18 13.55 21.18
N GLU A 38 -10.47 13.21 21.21
CA GLU A 38 -11.33 13.40 22.36
C GLU A 38 -10.86 12.64 23.60
N TRP A 39 -10.38 11.41 23.41
CA TRP A 39 -9.79 10.61 24.49
C TRP A 39 -8.54 11.28 25.08
N CYS A 40 -7.64 11.78 24.21
CA CYS A 40 -6.43 12.45 24.65
C CYS A 40 -6.72 13.77 25.37
N GLU A 41 -7.74 14.50 24.96
CA GLU A 41 -8.18 15.72 25.64
C GLU A 41 -8.62 15.44 27.08
N LYS A 42 -9.33 14.33 27.30
CA LYS A 42 -9.85 13.96 28.61
C LYS A 42 -8.80 13.36 29.54
N LYS A 43 -7.92 12.52 29.01
CA LYS A 43 -7.01 11.70 29.83
C LYS A 43 -5.59 12.23 29.89
N TYR A 44 -5.14 12.94 28.87
CA TYR A 44 -3.73 13.29 28.69
C TYR A 44 -3.52 14.79 28.47
N SER A 45 -4.44 15.62 28.92
CA SER A 45 -4.36 17.09 28.79
C SER A 45 -4.08 17.56 27.36
N SER A 46 -4.73 16.90 26.42
CA SER A 46 -4.59 17.14 24.98
C SER A 46 -3.23 16.73 24.37
N PHE A 47 -2.36 16.08 25.12
CA PHE A 47 -1.17 15.48 24.52
C PHE A 47 -1.53 14.23 23.72
N ILE A 48 -0.98 14.13 22.53
CA ILE A 48 -1.16 12.98 21.64
C ILE A 48 0.19 12.57 21.08
N GLN A 49 0.44 11.29 21.02
CA GLN A 49 1.60 10.75 20.35
C GLN A 49 1.22 10.37 18.92
N LEU A 50 1.86 10.99 17.95
CA LEU A 50 1.67 10.69 16.54
C LEU A 50 2.96 10.12 15.97
N GLU A 51 2.87 8.89 15.46
CA GLU A 51 3.96 8.23 14.74
C GLU A 51 3.57 8.09 13.27
N MET A 52 4.40 8.61 12.40
CA MET A 52 4.18 8.54 10.95
C MET A 52 5.26 7.68 10.33
N SER A 53 4.83 6.69 9.56
CA SER A 53 5.74 5.76 8.90
C SER A 53 5.16 5.31 7.56
N PRO A 54 5.97 4.72 6.68
CA PRO A 54 5.42 4.04 5.52
C PRO A 54 4.35 3.04 5.94
N PRO A 55 3.24 2.92 5.18
CA PRO A 55 2.07 2.14 5.60
C PRO A 55 2.31 0.64 5.64
N TYR A 56 3.39 0.19 5.04
CA TYR A 56 3.63 -1.23 4.82
C TYR A 56 4.82 -1.72 5.64
N PRO A 57 4.82 -2.99 6.04
CA PRO A 57 5.87 -3.52 6.88
C PRO A 57 7.25 -3.39 6.24
N LYS A 58 8.27 -3.32 7.09
CA LYS A 58 9.66 -3.30 6.62
C LYS A 58 9.95 -4.55 5.79
N ARG A 59 10.81 -4.38 4.80
CA ARG A 59 11.26 -5.45 3.92
C ARG A 59 11.90 -6.58 4.70
N THR A 60 11.62 -7.82 4.32
CA THR A 60 12.22 -9.01 4.89
C THR A 60 13.10 -9.70 3.86
N LEU A 61 14.00 -10.57 4.32
CA LEU A 61 14.90 -11.35 3.46
C LEU A 61 14.19 -12.38 2.57
N LYS A 62 12.90 -12.61 2.79
CA LYS A 62 12.09 -13.61 2.06
C LYS A 62 11.00 -12.98 1.21
N GLU A 63 11.26 -11.82 0.63
CA GLU A 63 10.24 -11.07 -0.10
C GLU A 63 9.67 -11.81 -1.31
N ASN A 64 10.48 -12.60 -2.01
CA ASN A 64 9.96 -13.38 -3.14
C ASN A 64 8.92 -14.43 -2.69
N ALA A 65 9.20 -15.14 -1.61
CA ALA A 65 8.25 -16.10 -1.05
C ALA A 65 7.00 -15.40 -0.54
N LYS A 66 7.17 -14.27 0.16
CA LYS A 66 6.07 -13.44 0.64
C LYS A 66 5.19 -12.95 -0.51
N TRP A 67 5.81 -12.50 -1.59
CA TRP A 67 5.10 -12.05 -2.79
C TRP A 67 4.13 -13.12 -3.30
N TRP A 68 4.59 -14.34 -3.46
CA TRP A 68 3.74 -15.41 -3.98
C TRP A 68 2.66 -15.85 -2.99
N VAL A 69 2.93 -15.83 -1.69
CA VAL A 69 1.92 -16.07 -0.66
C VAL A 69 0.82 -15.02 -0.73
N MET A 70 1.18 -13.75 -0.83
CA MET A 70 0.21 -12.66 -0.95
C MET A 70 -0.62 -12.75 -2.24
N CYS A 71 0.02 -13.04 -3.37
CA CYS A 71 -0.70 -13.21 -4.63
C CYS A 71 -1.71 -14.37 -4.55
N THR A 72 -1.32 -15.47 -3.91
CA THR A 72 -2.20 -16.62 -3.70
C THR A 72 -3.37 -16.27 -2.81
N GLU A 73 -3.10 -15.63 -1.67
CA GLU A 73 -4.14 -15.26 -0.71
C GLU A 73 -5.15 -14.28 -1.32
N TYR A 74 -4.67 -13.22 -1.95
CA TYR A 74 -5.54 -12.24 -2.58
C TYR A 74 -6.29 -12.81 -3.80
N GLY A 75 -5.63 -13.68 -4.56
CA GLY A 75 -6.27 -14.41 -5.66
C GLY A 75 -7.43 -15.26 -5.18
N ASN A 76 -7.26 -15.99 -4.08
CA ASN A 76 -8.35 -16.78 -3.48
C ASN A 76 -9.51 -15.88 -3.06
N TYR A 77 -9.25 -14.72 -2.52
CA TYR A 77 -10.29 -13.75 -2.16
C TYR A 77 -11.03 -13.21 -3.39
N MET A 78 -10.31 -12.90 -4.46
CA MET A 78 -10.86 -12.29 -5.66
C MET A 78 -11.38 -13.31 -6.70
N GLY A 79 -11.16 -14.61 -6.49
CA GLY A 79 -11.49 -15.62 -7.49
C GLY A 79 -10.52 -15.65 -8.67
N MET A 80 -9.27 -15.30 -8.44
CA MET A 80 -8.22 -15.21 -9.46
C MET A 80 -7.06 -16.16 -9.12
N THR A 81 -6.29 -16.55 -10.11
CA THR A 81 -5.04 -17.26 -9.86
C THR A 81 -3.95 -16.31 -9.35
N LYS A 82 -2.94 -16.88 -8.68
CA LYS A 82 -1.79 -16.09 -8.23
C LYS A 82 -1.08 -15.39 -9.39
N ASP A 83 -1.01 -16.03 -10.54
CA ASP A 83 -0.38 -15.45 -11.73
C ASP A 83 -1.17 -14.28 -12.30
N GLU A 84 -2.49 -14.38 -12.30
CA GLU A 84 -3.36 -13.26 -12.70
C GLU A 84 -3.20 -12.06 -11.76
N VAL A 85 -3.13 -12.31 -10.45
CA VAL A 85 -2.87 -11.25 -9.48
C VAL A 85 -1.50 -10.62 -9.72
N ALA A 86 -0.47 -11.43 -9.90
CA ALA A 86 0.89 -10.95 -10.14
C ALA A 86 0.98 -10.08 -11.40
N ILE A 87 0.34 -10.49 -12.48
CA ILE A 87 0.28 -9.72 -13.71
C ILE A 87 -0.43 -8.39 -13.48
N GLY A 88 -1.59 -8.41 -12.86
CA GLY A 88 -2.37 -7.20 -12.59
C GLY A 88 -1.60 -6.18 -11.74
N VAL A 89 -0.91 -6.65 -10.71
CA VAL A 89 -0.10 -5.78 -9.83
C VAL A 89 1.07 -5.15 -10.60
N LYS A 90 1.75 -5.92 -11.45
CA LYS A 90 2.84 -5.38 -12.27
C LYS A 90 2.36 -4.31 -13.24
N TYR A 91 1.22 -4.53 -13.88
CA TYR A 91 0.62 -3.51 -14.75
C TYR A 91 0.25 -2.24 -13.99
N ARG A 92 -0.33 -2.38 -12.81
CA ARG A 92 -0.65 -1.24 -11.95
C ARG A 92 0.61 -0.47 -11.56
N ALA A 93 1.66 -1.18 -11.16
CA ALA A 93 2.94 -0.58 -10.81
C ALA A 93 3.58 0.14 -12.03
N MET A 94 3.50 -0.46 -13.20
CA MET A 94 3.96 0.15 -14.43
C MET A 94 3.21 1.44 -14.76
N ASP A 95 1.89 1.43 -14.66
CA ASP A 95 1.05 2.60 -14.91
C ASP A 95 1.35 3.74 -13.93
N GLU A 96 1.74 3.43 -12.72
CA GLU A 96 2.12 4.41 -11.71
C GLU A 96 3.59 4.85 -11.79
N GLY A 97 4.34 4.34 -12.75
CA GLY A 97 5.75 4.67 -12.91
C GLY A 97 6.68 4.01 -11.90
N LEU A 98 6.20 2.98 -11.19
CA LEU A 98 6.94 2.27 -10.14
C LEU A 98 7.64 0.99 -10.64
N TRP A 99 7.37 0.58 -11.85
CA TRP A 99 7.93 -0.62 -12.46
C TRP A 99 8.38 -0.33 -13.87
N GLU A 100 9.52 -0.90 -14.25
CA GLU A 100 10.06 -0.75 -15.60
C GLU A 100 9.14 -1.37 -16.64
N LYS A 101 9.05 -0.74 -17.79
CA LYS A 101 8.26 -1.19 -18.92
C LYS A 101 9.16 -1.47 -20.12
N GLN A 102 8.69 -2.38 -20.96
CA GLN A 102 9.36 -2.74 -22.20
C GLN A 102 8.33 -2.91 -23.32
N GLU A 103 8.76 -2.80 -24.56
CA GLU A 103 7.90 -3.15 -25.67
C GLU A 103 7.67 -4.67 -25.72
N VAL A 104 6.52 -5.07 -26.23
CA VAL A 104 6.24 -6.49 -26.48
C VAL A 104 7.28 -7.03 -27.45
N PRO A 105 8.02 -8.11 -27.10
CA PRO A 105 9.06 -8.66 -27.97
C PRO A 105 8.50 -9.01 -29.37
N PHE A 106 9.25 -8.62 -30.39
CA PHE A 106 8.92 -8.88 -31.82
C PHE A 106 7.64 -8.20 -32.32
N SER A 107 6.97 -7.41 -31.51
CA SER A 107 5.77 -6.66 -31.89
C SER A 107 6.14 -5.33 -32.51
N LYS A 108 5.39 -4.92 -33.54
CA LYS A 108 5.49 -3.61 -34.16
C LYS A 108 4.45 -2.62 -33.65
N SER A 109 3.61 -3.04 -32.67
CA SER A 109 2.49 -2.25 -32.20
C SER A 109 2.88 -1.10 -31.26
N GLY A 110 4.09 -1.13 -30.70
CA GLY A 110 4.54 -0.16 -29.70
C GLY A 110 3.87 -0.31 -28.34
N VAL A 111 3.15 -1.40 -28.09
CA VAL A 111 2.51 -1.68 -26.80
C VAL A 111 3.57 -1.94 -25.75
N MET A 112 3.43 -1.28 -24.60
CA MET A 112 4.33 -1.44 -23.47
C MET A 112 3.76 -2.44 -22.48
N ILE A 113 4.65 -3.29 -21.95
CA ILE A 113 4.34 -4.27 -20.91
C ILE A 113 5.34 -4.16 -19.77
N PRO A 114 4.99 -4.60 -18.56
CA PRO A 114 5.94 -4.60 -17.46
C PRO A 114 7.05 -5.63 -17.65
N VAL A 115 8.25 -5.28 -17.23
CA VAL A 115 9.41 -6.18 -17.23
C VAL A 115 9.15 -7.36 -16.28
N SER A 116 9.68 -8.53 -16.60
CA SER A 116 9.58 -9.75 -15.78
C SER A 116 10.21 -9.57 -14.39
N THR A 117 9.69 -10.28 -13.38
CA THR A 117 10.27 -10.34 -12.05
C THR A 117 11.49 -11.25 -11.94
N THR A 118 11.85 -12.01 -12.99
CA THR A 118 12.90 -13.03 -12.95
C THR A 118 14.26 -12.49 -12.48
N GLU A 119 14.60 -11.25 -12.87
CA GLU A 119 15.86 -10.59 -12.50
C GLU A 119 15.65 -9.49 -11.45
N SER A 120 14.50 -9.46 -10.80
CA SER A 120 14.19 -8.43 -9.81
C SER A 120 14.98 -8.63 -8.54
N ASP A 121 15.51 -7.54 -8.00
CA ASP A 121 16.16 -7.53 -6.70
C ASP A 121 15.11 -7.43 -5.57
N THR A 122 15.58 -7.54 -4.33
CA THR A 122 14.75 -7.43 -3.14
C THR A 122 13.98 -6.12 -3.07
N LYS A 123 14.62 -5.03 -3.51
CA LYS A 123 14.02 -3.70 -3.49
C LYS A 123 12.87 -3.59 -4.49
N GLN A 124 13.04 -4.16 -5.68
CA GLN A 124 11.98 -4.17 -6.70
C GLN A 124 10.81 -5.04 -6.26
N MET A 125 11.07 -6.21 -5.67
CA MET A 125 10.01 -7.07 -5.14
C MET A 125 9.22 -6.38 -4.02
N ALA A 126 9.89 -5.64 -3.15
CA ALA A 126 9.23 -4.85 -2.13
C ALA A 126 8.26 -3.82 -2.72
N THR A 127 8.61 -3.22 -3.85
CA THR A 127 7.73 -2.28 -4.55
C THR A 127 6.43 -2.98 -4.99
N LEU A 128 6.51 -4.18 -5.55
CA LEU A 128 5.32 -4.93 -5.94
C LEU A 128 4.47 -5.32 -4.73
N ILE A 129 5.09 -5.72 -3.63
CA ILE A 129 4.39 -6.04 -2.39
C ILE A 129 3.64 -4.82 -1.87
N GLU A 130 4.26 -3.64 -1.89
CA GLU A 130 3.61 -2.39 -1.49
C GLU A 130 2.40 -2.06 -2.38
N VAL A 131 2.54 -2.24 -3.69
CA VAL A 131 1.43 -2.01 -4.63
C VAL A 131 0.28 -2.97 -4.37
N LEU A 132 0.58 -4.25 -4.12
CA LEU A 132 -0.45 -5.25 -3.78
C LEU A 132 -1.16 -4.92 -2.47
N TYR A 133 -0.45 -4.52 -1.43
CA TYR A 133 -1.06 -4.05 -0.18
C TYR A 133 -2.02 -2.89 -0.43
N ARG A 134 -1.64 -1.96 -1.26
CA ARG A 134 -2.46 -0.79 -1.58
C ARG A 134 -3.72 -1.19 -2.34
N ILE A 135 -3.59 -2.05 -3.36
CA ILE A 135 -4.72 -2.57 -4.10
C ILE A 135 -5.71 -3.29 -3.17
N ALA A 136 -5.19 -4.17 -2.31
CA ALA A 136 -6.02 -4.89 -1.35
C ALA A 136 -6.70 -3.95 -0.36
N SER A 137 -6.01 -2.92 0.10
CA SER A 137 -6.56 -1.91 1.02
C SER A 137 -7.69 -1.10 0.36
N GLU A 138 -7.57 -0.78 -0.92
CA GLU A 138 -8.63 -0.11 -1.68
C GLU A 138 -9.92 -0.94 -1.71
N GLU A 139 -9.80 -2.27 -1.75
CA GLU A 139 -10.92 -3.21 -1.72
C GLU A 139 -11.35 -3.60 -0.30
N GLY A 140 -10.69 -3.09 0.72
CA GLY A 140 -10.99 -3.41 2.10
C GLY A 140 -10.50 -4.78 2.56
N TYR A 141 -9.56 -5.37 1.85
CA TYR A 141 -8.98 -6.68 2.20
C TYR A 141 -7.72 -6.52 3.05
N GLU A 142 -7.63 -7.29 4.11
CA GLU A 142 -6.46 -7.36 4.99
C GLU A 142 -5.82 -8.74 4.91
N PHE A 143 -4.51 -8.77 4.64
CA PHE A 143 -3.76 -10.03 4.55
C PHE A 143 -3.63 -10.69 5.92
N LYS A 144 -3.82 -12.02 5.94
CA LYS A 144 -3.83 -12.82 7.17
C LYS A 144 -2.51 -13.52 7.45
N ASP A 145 -1.80 -13.90 6.40
CA ASP A 145 -0.61 -14.75 6.47
C ASP A 145 0.72 -13.99 6.33
N VAL A 146 0.68 -12.68 6.44
CA VAL A 146 1.85 -11.82 6.27
C VAL A 146 2.00 -10.79 7.37
#